data_2b47eb2b0529a827822347e6ecc92f21
#
_entry.id   2b47eb2b0529a827822347e6ecc92f21
#
_cell.length_a   1.000
_cell.length_b   1.000
_cell.length_c   1.000
_cell.angle_alpha   90.00
_cell.angle_beta   90.00
_cell.angle_gamma   90.00
#
_symmetry.space_group_name_H-M   'P 1'
#
loop_
_entity.id
_entity.type
_entity.pdbx_description
1 polymer ?
#
loop_
_entity_poly.entity_id
_entity_poly.type
_entity_poly.pdbx_seq_one_letter_code
_entity_poly.pdbx_strand_id
1 'polypeptide(L)'
;MYNIFLDQLLLPVPPEEMKIKHNGRNDTITLINDGEVNILKTGGLKEVSFNCLLPNVRYPFAMYLDAFHPASYYLDYFKAYMENKQPFNFIVTRMFPTGKMISYTIMRCVMEDITEKESADNGFDTTAEIKIKEFKPHCTNC
;
A
#
# COMPACT_ATOMS: atom_id res chain seq x y z
N MET A 1 -8.46 14.46 -0.84
CA MET A 1 -7.57 14.15 0.30
C MET A 1 -7.79 12.72 0.75
N TYR A 2 -6.74 11.98 1.02
CA TYR A 2 -6.85 10.62 1.50
C TYR A 2 -5.82 10.36 2.59
N ASN A 3 -6.13 9.38 3.46
CA ASN A 3 -5.26 8.93 4.54
C ASN A 3 -5.01 7.44 4.39
N ILE A 4 -3.81 7.01 4.73
CA ILE A 4 -3.41 5.62 4.62
C ILE A 4 -3.06 5.07 6.00
N PHE A 5 -3.67 3.94 6.35
CA PHE A 5 -3.40 3.21 7.59
C PHE A 5 -2.85 1.83 7.25
N LEU A 6 -1.82 1.41 7.99
CA LEU A 6 -1.34 0.04 8.02
C LEU A 6 -1.69 -0.53 9.38
N ASP A 7 -2.82 -1.25 9.47
CA ASP A 7 -3.49 -1.60 10.73
C ASP A 7 -3.80 -0.32 11.51
N GLN A 8 -3.14 -0.09 12.63
CA GLN A 8 -3.36 1.09 13.46
C GLN A 8 -2.34 2.20 13.18
N LEU A 9 -1.42 1.98 12.26
CA LEU A 9 -0.37 2.95 11.95
C LEU A 9 -0.85 3.92 10.86
N LEU A 10 -1.07 5.17 11.22
CA LEU A 10 -1.41 6.23 10.28
C LEU A 10 -0.14 6.81 9.67
N LEU A 11 -0.05 6.87 8.35
CA LEU A 11 1.07 7.54 7.68
C LEU A 11 0.95 9.05 7.89
N PRO A 12 2.04 9.73 8.30
CA PRO A 12 1.97 11.16 8.65
C PRO A 12 1.68 12.05 7.47
N VAL A 13 2.18 11.71 6.29
CA VAL A 13 1.94 12.48 5.06
C VAL A 13 1.39 11.53 4.00
N PRO A 14 0.18 11.79 3.47
CA PRO A 14 -0.33 10.98 2.37
C PRO A 14 0.60 11.07 1.16
N PRO A 15 0.87 9.98 0.46
CA PRO A 15 1.70 10.04 -0.75
C PRO A 15 1.01 10.84 -1.85
N GLU A 16 1.80 11.47 -2.70
CA GLU A 16 1.26 12.22 -3.85
C GLU A 16 0.55 11.30 -4.82
N GLU A 17 1.06 10.10 -4.99
CA GLU A 17 0.53 9.11 -5.92
C GLU A 17 0.52 7.74 -5.28
N MET A 18 -0.58 7.04 -5.43
CA MET A 18 -0.72 5.66 -5.00
C MET A 18 -1.30 4.86 -6.15
N LYS A 19 -0.66 3.75 -6.47
CA LYS A 19 -1.10 2.87 -7.56
C LYS A 19 -1.64 1.58 -6.99
N ILE A 20 -2.86 1.22 -7.37
CA ILE A 20 -3.47 -0.06 -7.06
C ILE A 20 -3.62 -0.82 -8.36
N LYS A 21 -2.85 -1.90 -8.51
CA LYS A 21 -2.89 -2.70 -9.72
C LYS A 21 -3.75 -3.93 -9.49
N HIS A 22 -4.72 -4.12 -10.37
CA HIS A 22 -5.58 -5.30 -10.38
C HIS A 22 -5.05 -6.24 -11.45
N ASN A 23 -4.51 -7.38 -11.03
CA ASN A 23 -3.89 -8.33 -11.95
C ASN A 23 -4.92 -9.29 -12.51
N GLY A 24 -4.93 -9.44 -13.84
CA GLY A 24 -5.72 -10.46 -14.51
C GLY A 24 -4.93 -11.76 -14.63
N ARG A 25 -5.63 -12.89 -14.72
CA ARG A 25 -5.01 -14.20 -14.89
C ARG A 25 -5.65 -14.99 -16.03
N ASN A 26 -6.09 -14.29 -17.06
CA ASN A 26 -6.69 -14.94 -18.22
C ASN A 26 -5.63 -15.58 -19.09
N ASP A 27 -5.94 -16.73 -19.67
CA ASP A 27 -5.08 -17.42 -20.63
C ASP A 27 -5.73 -17.43 -22.00
N THR A 28 -4.91 -17.37 -23.04
CA THR A 28 -5.37 -17.48 -24.43
C THR A 28 -4.91 -18.79 -25.01
N ILE A 29 -5.84 -19.55 -25.60
CA ILE A 29 -5.52 -20.78 -26.33
C ILE A 29 -5.92 -20.61 -27.78
N THR A 30 -5.17 -21.25 -28.67
CA THR A 30 -5.44 -21.23 -30.11
C THR A 30 -6.08 -22.56 -30.51
N LEU A 31 -7.28 -22.47 -31.10
CA LEU A 31 -7.98 -23.62 -31.63
C LEU A 31 -7.66 -23.78 -33.12
N ILE A 32 -7.57 -25.03 -33.58
CA ILE A 32 -7.16 -25.32 -34.94
C ILE A 32 -8.10 -24.69 -35.98
N ASN A 33 -9.40 -24.72 -35.75
CA ASN A 33 -10.37 -24.23 -36.71
C ASN A 33 -11.13 -22.97 -36.31
N ASP A 34 -11.06 -22.59 -35.03
CA ASP A 34 -11.90 -21.51 -34.47
C ASP A 34 -11.11 -20.28 -34.02
N GLY A 35 -9.79 -20.25 -34.27
CA GLY A 35 -8.94 -19.14 -33.86
C GLY A 35 -8.58 -19.16 -32.38
N GLU A 36 -8.42 -17.98 -31.79
CA GLU A 36 -8.02 -17.83 -30.40
C GLU A 36 -9.23 -17.76 -29.48
N VAL A 37 -9.11 -18.41 -28.33
CA VAL A 37 -10.10 -18.35 -27.26
C VAL A 37 -9.43 -17.86 -25.98
N ASN A 38 -10.02 -16.85 -25.35
CA ASN A 38 -9.55 -16.33 -24.08
C ASN A 38 -10.26 -17.06 -22.93
N ILE A 39 -9.47 -17.76 -22.13
CA ILE A 39 -9.99 -18.46 -20.95
C ILE A 39 -10.00 -17.49 -19.80
N LEU A 40 -11.19 -17.16 -19.30
CA LEU A 40 -11.37 -16.24 -18.20
C LEU A 40 -11.15 -16.95 -16.87
N LYS A 41 -10.21 -16.46 -16.08
CA LYS A 41 -9.91 -17.00 -14.76
C LYS A 41 -10.13 -15.95 -13.68
N THR A 42 -10.23 -16.39 -12.43
CA THR A 42 -10.24 -15.49 -11.28
C THR A 42 -9.00 -14.60 -11.33
N GLY A 43 -9.16 -13.32 -11.09
CA GLY A 43 -8.06 -12.36 -11.11
C GLY A 43 -6.95 -12.70 -10.14
N GLY A 44 -5.75 -12.22 -10.41
CA GLY A 44 -4.60 -12.35 -9.52
C GLY A 44 -4.72 -11.43 -8.31
N LEU A 45 -3.74 -11.52 -7.43
CA LEU A 45 -3.69 -10.67 -6.25
C LEU A 45 -3.41 -9.22 -6.64
N LYS A 46 -4.05 -8.30 -5.93
CA LYS A 46 -3.84 -6.87 -6.15
C LYS A 46 -2.49 -6.44 -5.61
N GLU A 47 -1.87 -5.47 -6.24
CA GLU A 47 -0.61 -4.89 -5.81
C GLU A 47 -0.77 -3.39 -5.61
N VAL A 48 -0.20 -2.88 -4.53
CA VAL A 48 -0.23 -1.44 -4.22
C VAL A 48 1.19 -0.94 -4.11
N SER A 49 1.47 0.19 -4.73
CA SER A 49 2.77 0.85 -4.63
C SER A 49 2.60 2.35 -4.42
N PHE A 50 3.45 2.92 -3.58
CA PHE A 50 3.46 4.36 -3.31
C PHE A 50 4.79 4.78 -2.71
N ASN A 51 5.08 6.08 -2.82
CA ASN A 51 6.20 6.71 -2.15
C ASN A 51 5.66 7.55 -1.01
N CYS A 52 6.14 7.32 0.21
CA CYS A 52 5.71 8.10 1.36
C CYS A 52 6.85 8.96 1.89
N LEU A 53 6.49 10.16 2.34
CA LEU A 53 7.40 11.07 3.01
C LEU A 53 7.29 10.84 4.51
N LEU A 54 8.44 10.58 5.15
CA LEU A 54 8.52 10.37 6.59
C LEU A 54 9.33 11.49 7.21
N PRO A 55 8.67 12.52 7.77
CA PRO A 55 9.38 13.66 8.34
C PRO A 55 10.10 13.30 9.64
N ASN A 56 11.31 13.83 9.82
CA ASN A 56 12.04 13.74 11.08
C ASN A 56 11.81 14.95 11.98
N VAL A 57 11.11 15.97 11.46
CA VAL A 57 10.68 17.13 12.22
C VAL A 57 9.18 17.29 12.08
N ARG A 58 8.56 17.94 13.05
CA ARG A 58 7.11 18.12 13.03
C ARG A 58 6.72 19.22 12.05
N TYR A 59 5.90 18.89 11.07
CA TYR A 59 5.34 19.84 10.13
C TYR A 59 3.84 20.04 10.38
N PRO A 60 3.29 21.24 10.10
CA PRO A 60 1.84 21.47 10.26
C PRO A 60 0.97 20.62 9.35
N PHE A 61 1.49 20.19 8.19
CA PHE A 61 0.73 19.39 7.23
C PHE A 61 0.74 17.90 7.55
N ALA A 62 1.61 17.46 8.47
CA ALA A 62 1.70 16.04 8.84
C ALA A 62 0.66 15.71 9.91
N MET A 63 0.11 14.50 9.82
CA MET A 63 -0.93 14.03 10.73
C MET A 63 -0.39 12.92 11.61
N TYR A 64 -0.64 13.02 12.91
CA TYR A 64 -0.24 12.02 13.90
C TYR A 64 -1.46 11.68 14.75
N LEU A 65 -1.61 10.40 15.11
CA LEU A 65 -2.73 9.96 15.92
C LEU A 65 -2.67 10.47 17.36
N ASP A 66 -1.50 10.42 17.95
CA ASP A 66 -1.30 10.80 19.36
C ASP A 66 -0.12 11.72 19.56
N ALA A 67 1.02 11.43 18.96
CA ALA A 67 2.25 12.20 19.15
C ALA A 67 3.13 12.12 17.91
N PHE A 68 4.07 13.08 17.82
CA PHE A 68 5.08 13.07 16.77
C PHE A 68 5.98 11.83 16.88
N HIS A 69 6.24 11.19 15.76
CA HIS A 69 7.21 10.10 15.65
C HIS A 69 8.16 10.37 14.49
N PRO A 70 9.47 10.09 14.66
CA PRO A 70 10.43 10.26 13.56
C PRO A 70 10.28 9.19 12.50
N ALA A 71 11.00 9.38 11.37
CA ALA A 71 10.95 8.43 10.26
C ALA A 71 11.32 7.01 10.66
N SER A 72 12.27 6.85 11.58
CA SER A 72 12.70 5.53 12.05
C SER A 72 11.57 4.72 12.69
N TYR A 73 10.63 5.39 13.36
CA TYR A 73 9.47 4.73 13.96
C TYR A 73 8.63 4.00 12.91
N TYR A 74 8.34 4.68 11.80
CA TYR A 74 7.55 4.10 10.70
C TYR A 74 8.34 3.04 9.94
N LEU A 75 9.62 3.29 9.70
CA LEU A 75 10.47 2.32 9.01
C LEU A 75 10.62 1.03 9.81
N ASP A 76 10.70 1.11 11.13
CA ASP A 76 10.77 -0.07 11.99
C ASP A 76 9.48 -0.90 11.90
N TYR A 77 8.32 -0.26 11.83
CA TYR A 77 7.05 -0.96 11.61
C TYR A 77 7.02 -1.66 10.25
N PHE A 78 7.46 -0.96 9.20
CA PHE A 78 7.48 -1.54 7.86
C PHE A 78 8.43 -2.75 7.79
N LYS A 79 9.61 -2.62 8.37
CA LYS A 79 10.58 -3.71 8.42
C LYS A 79 10.08 -4.90 9.23
N ALA A 80 9.39 -4.65 10.34
CA ALA A 80 8.80 -5.71 11.15
C ALA A 80 7.74 -6.50 10.37
N TYR A 81 6.87 -5.81 9.63
CA TYR A 81 5.88 -6.48 8.79
C TYR A 81 6.56 -7.36 7.73
N MET A 82 7.65 -6.86 7.13
CA MET A 82 8.36 -7.59 6.09
C MET A 82 9.12 -8.80 6.64
N GLU A 83 9.86 -8.62 7.73
CA GLU A 83 10.66 -9.68 8.34
C GLU A 83 9.82 -10.79 8.93
N ASN A 84 8.74 -10.44 9.61
CA ASN A 84 7.83 -11.39 10.24
C ASN A 84 6.83 -11.98 9.25
N LYS A 85 6.82 -11.49 8.02
CA LYS A 85 5.85 -11.90 6.99
C LYS A 85 4.42 -11.85 7.51
N GLN A 86 4.14 -10.84 8.30
CA GLN A 86 2.87 -10.68 8.98
C GLN A 86 1.88 -9.92 8.10
N PRO A 87 0.72 -10.53 7.80
CA PRO A 87 -0.34 -9.80 7.10
C PRO A 87 -0.89 -8.66 7.93
N PHE A 88 -1.27 -7.58 7.26
CA PHE A 88 -1.86 -6.40 7.90
C PHE A 88 -3.02 -5.88 7.05
N ASN A 89 -3.86 -5.07 7.66
CA ASN A 89 -4.96 -4.41 6.96
C ASN A 89 -4.45 -3.09 6.37
N PHE A 90 -4.49 -2.99 5.06
CA PHE A 90 -4.19 -1.76 4.35
C PHE A 90 -5.51 -1.01 4.16
N ILE A 91 -5.60 0.18 4.76
CA ILE A 91 -6.83 0.96 4.79
C ILE A 91 -6.56 2.33 4.17
N VAL A 92 -7.35 2.70 3.18
CA VAL A 92 -7.32 4.03 2.57
C VAL A 92 -8.68 4.65 2.78
N THR A 93 -8.70 5.84 3.40
CA THR A 93 -9.93 6.62 3.53
C THR A 93 -9.81 7.85 2.63
N ARG A 94 -10.83 8.12 1.86
CA ARG A 94 -10.88 9.25 0.92
C ARG A 94 -12.00 10.19 1.34
N MET A 95 -11.68 11.47 1.47
CA MET A 95 -12.61 12.46 1.96
C MET A 95 -12.66 13.69 1.08
N PHE A 96 -13.84 14.32 1.01
CA PHE A 96 -13.96 15.66 0.45
C PHE A 96 -13.32 16.68 1.40
N PRO A 97 -12.96 17.88 0.90
CA PRO A 97 -12.43 18.94 1.78
C PRO A 97 -13.37 19.32 2.92
N THR A 98 -14.66 19.03 2.79
CA THR A 98 -15.68 19.28 3.82
C THR A 98 -15.63 18.28 4.97
N GLY A 99 -14.82 17.22 4.86
CA GLY A 99 -14.74 16.15 5.84
C GLY A 99 -15.67 14.98 5.59
N LYS A 100 -16.53 15.08 4.57
CA LYS A 100 -17.42 13.98 4.20
C LYS A 100 -16.65 12.88 3.47
N MET A 101 -16.92 11.63 3.82
CA MET A 101 -16.24 10.48 3.22
C MET A 101 -16.71 10.26 1.78
N ILE A 102 -15.77 10.10 0.85
CA ILE A 102 -16.04 9.71 -0.54
C ILE A 102 -16.12 8.19 -0.62
N SER A 103 -15.09 7.51 -0.18
CA SER A 103 -14.97 6.05 -0.25
C SER A 103 -13.82 5.58 0.62
N TYR A 104 -13.76 4.28 0.85
CA TYR A 104 -12.62 3.67 1.53
C TYR A 104 -12.24 2.36 0.86
N THR A 105 -10.99 1.96 1.06
CA THR A 105 -10.47 0.68 0.59
C THR A 105 -9.88 -0.04 1.79
N ILE A 106 -10.29 -1.29 2.00
CA ILE A 106 -9.71 -2.16 3.03
C ILE A 106 -9.24 -3.43 2.33
N MET A 107 -7.99 -3.78 2.55
CA MET A 107 -7.40 -4.93 1.88
C MET A 107 -6.36 -5.57 2.80
N ARG A 108 -6.43 -6.88 2.94
CA ARG A 108 -5.44 -7.62 3.69
C ARG A 108 -4.21 -7.82 2.82
N CYS A 109 -3.06 -7.39 3.31
CA CYS A 109 -1.84 -7.32 2.51
C CYS A 109 -0.64 -7.83 3.28
N VAL A 110 0.43 -8.11 2.54
CA VAL A 110 1.77 -8.35 3.10
C VAL A 110 2.74 -7.33 2.49
N MET A 111 3.77 -6.98 3.24
CA MET A 111 4.82 -6.10 2.76
C MET A 111 5.73 -6.87 1.81
N GLU A 112 5.85 -6.39 0.56
CA GLU A 112 6.70 -7.00 -0.46
C GLU A 112 8.09 -6.40 -0.48
N ASP A 113 8.17 -5.07 -0.70
CA ASP A 113 9.44 -4.37 -0.84
C ASP A 113 9.41 -3.03 -0.13
N ILE A 114 10.53 -2.66 0.44
CA ILE A 114 10.76 -1.36 1.06
C ILE A 114 12.06 -0.80 0.52
N THR A 115 12.01 0.40 -0.06
CA THR A 115 13.21 1.11 -0.49
C THR A 115 13.29 2.43 0.24
N GLU A 116 14.33 2.61 1.05
CA GLU A 116 14.59 3.87 1.75
C GLU A 116 15.40 4.79 0.86
N LYS A 117 15.00 6.06 0.78
CA LYS A 117 15.72 7.07 0.01
C LYS A 117 15.98 8.27 0.89
N GLU A 118 17.23 8.69 0.93
CA GLU A 118 17.64 9.90 1.60
C GLU A 118 18.28 10.82 0.57
N SER A 119 17.93 12.10 0.62
CA SER A 119 18.47 13.10 -0.29
C SER A 119 18.85 14.35 0.48
N ALA A 120 19.98 14.95 0.13
CA ALA A 120 20.39 16.21 0.73
C ALA A 120 19.39 17.33 0.46
N ASP A 121 18.65 17.24 -0.63
CA ASP A 121 17.62 18.21 -1.00
C ASP A 121 16.35 18.10 -0.17
N ASN A 122 16.12 16.96 0.49
CA ASN A 122 14.95 16.75 1.32
C ASN A 122 15.12 17.22 2.77
N GLY A 123 16.26 17.80 3.10
CA GLY A 123 16.54 18.27 4.45
C GLY A 123 16.61 17.12 5.46
N PHE A 124 15.69 17.10 6.43
CA PHE A 124 15.66 16.09 7.48
C PHE A 124 14.68 14.96 7.20
N ASP A 125 14.10 14.91 6.01
CA ASP A 125 13.04 13.96 5.71
C ASP A 125 13.58 12.71 5.00
N THR A 126 12.95 11.58 5.26
CA THR A 126 13.25 10.32 4.58
C THR A 126 12.08 9.96 3.70
N THR A 127 12.36 9.50 2.49
CA THR A 127 11.35 9.00 1.57
C THR A 127 11.44 7.48 1.50
N ALA A 128 10.32 6.80 1.59
CA ALA A 128 10.26 5.36 1.47
C ALA A 128 9.36 4.96 0.31
N GLU A 129 9.86 4.08 -0.55
CA GLU A 129 9.07 3.45 -1.61
C GLU A 129 8.57 2.12 -1.08
N ILE A 130 7.25 1.96 -1.04
CA ILE A 130 6.59 0.81 -0.44
C ILE A 130 5.84 0.05 -1.53
N LYS A 131 6.01 -1.28 -1.54
CA LYS A 131 5.22 -2.18 -2.37
C LYS A 131 4.54 -3.20 -1.49
N ILE A 132 3.23 -3.32 -1.65
CA ILE A 132 2.38 -4.22 -0.88
C ILE A 132 1.62 -5.11 -1.85
N LYS A 133 1.36 -6.33 -1.43
CA LYS A 133 0.60 -7.28 -2.24
C LYS A 133 -0.55 -7.84 -1.40
N GLU A 134 -1.70 -8.00 -2.03
CA GLU A 134 -2.87 -8.58 -1.39
C GLU A 134 -2.54 -9.99 -0.89
N PHE A 135 -3.04 -10.31 0.29
CA PHE A 135 -2.85 -11.62 0.91
C PHE A 135 -4.19 -12.31 1.05
N LYS A 136 -4.31 -13.49 0.46
CA LYS A 136 -5.46 -14.37 0.63
C LYS A 136 -4.96 -15.66 1.25
N PRO A 137 -5.45 -16.05 2.44
CA PRO A 137 -5.03 -17.30 3.07
C PRO A 137 -5.33 -18.49 2.16
N HIS A 138 -4.39 -19.42 2.07
CA HIS A 138 -4.64 -20.66 1.36
C HIS A 138 -5.60 -21.52 2.20
N CYS A 139 -6.72 -21.89 1.61
CA CYS A 139 -7.70 -22.72 2.29
C CYS A 139 -7.93 -23.97 1.47
N THR A 140 -7.64 -25.12 2.07
CA THR A 140 -7.77 -26.41 1.40
C THR A 140 -9.13 -27.07 1.63
N ASN A 141 -9.85 -26.63 2.66
CA ASN A 141 -11.11 -27.27 3.10
C ASN A 141 -12.28 -26.29 3.21
N CYS A 142 -12.25 -25.20 2.47
CA CYS A 142 -13.34 -24.22 2.51
C CYS A 142 -14.43 -24.51 1.51
#